data_2bd733417d9b171c595ced7be3c93907
#
_entry.id   2bd733417d9b171c595ced7be3c93907
#
_cell.length_a   1.000
_cell.length_b   1.000
_cell.length_c   1.000
_cell.angle_alpha   90.00
_cell.angle_beta   90.00
_cell.angle_gamma   90.00
#
_symmetry.space_group_name_H-M   'P 1'
#
loop_
_entity.id
_entity.type
_entity.pdbx_description
1 polymer ?
#
loop_
_entity_poly.entity_id
_entity_poly.type
_entity_poly.pdbx_seq_one_letter_code
_entity_poly.pdbx_strand_id
1 'polypeptide(L)'
;TKVLGISGGMVGTLFLVARFVDAFTDVTMGRIVDAAPPARDGKFRCWIRRMCGPVALSSFLMYQTAMAQASMPWKIVYMYVTYLLWGSIFYTSINIPYGSMASAITTEASERTALSTSRSIGATLAGLVIGIVTPLFLYTTDADGNQVVRGGGTFTVVAGIFSILALICYLVCYRMTTERVVVEREVDAESVSFAATLGAIVKSHALLGMIGAAVFLLLSQLLISTMNNYIYPDYFGDARGISLFTLLSTLVILLVAAPLGVPVSRRFGKKEASVAGMLFSGVVFAVMYVLKLQNMWLFLWLGAIGYLGLGFFNTVIWANITDVIDDQEVQTGHRDDGTVYAVYSFARKVGQALAGGIGGWALQVIGYEPAAAAQTDAVRRGLYTTATLVPAIGFFVVAAILWFVYPLDKRRVEKNVEELKKKHLPAEH
;
A
#
# COMPACT_ATOMS: atom_id res chain seq x y z
N THR A 1 -8.28 16.55 -6.68
CA THR A 1 -9.64 17.13 -6.64
C THR A 1 -9.63 18.57 -6.15
N LYS A 2 -9.24 18.87 -4.90
CA LYS A 2 -9.37 20.20 -4.27
C LYS A 2 -8.62 21.35 -4.98
N VAL A 3 -7.50 21.10 -5.68
CA VAL A 3 -6.70 22.15 -6.35
C VAL A 3 -7.13 22.35 -7.80
N LEU A 4 -7.24 21.27 -8.56
CA LEU A 4 -7.57 21.33 -9.99
C LEU A 4 -9.08 21.35 -10.26
N GLY A 5 -9.93 21.07 -9.24
CA GLY A 5 -11.38 20.97 -9.38
C GLY A 5 -11.85 19.75 -10.18
N ILE A 6 -10.98 18.74 -10.37
CA ILE A 6 -11.31 17.51 -11.10
C ILE A 6 -12.17 16.61 -10.22
N SER A 7 -13.23 15.99 -10.80
CA SER A 7 -14.12 15.10 -10.06
C SER A 7 -13.39 13.89 -9.48
N GLY A 8 -13.85 13.42 -8.32
CA GLY A 8 -13.29 12.24 -7.66
C GLY A 8 -13.35 10.99 -8.55
N GLY A 9 -14.40 10.84 -9.35
CA GLY A 9 -14.54 9.73 -10.29
C GLY A 9 -13.46 9.70 -11.38
N MET A 10 -13.10 10.86 -11.95
CA MET A 10 -12.00 10.94 -12.93
C MET A 10 -10.65 10.60 -12.30
N VAL A 11 -10.40 11.04 -11.06
CA VAL A 11 -9.18 10.70 -10.32
C VAL A 11 -9.15 9.22 -9.98
N GLY A 12 -10.29 8.63 -9.57
CA GLY A 12 -10.41 7.21 -9.33
C GLY A 12 -10.15 6.37 -10.58
N THR A 13 -10.67 6.80 -11.72
CA THR A 13 -10.41 6.16 -13.03
C THR A 13 -8.94 6.25 -13.42
N LEU A 14 -8.28 7.41 -13.17
CA LEU A 14 -6.83 7.54 -13.37
C LEU A 14 -6.06 6.49 -12.56
N PHE A 15 -6.37 6.34 -11.27
CA PHE A 15 -5.69 5.36 -10.43
C PHE A 15 -5.87 3.93 -10.92
N LEU A 16 -7.07 3.58 -11.39
CA LEU A 16 -7.31 2.27 -11.98
C LEU A 16 -6.49 2.06 -13.25
N VAL A 17 -6.57 2.99 -14.21
CA VAL A 17 -5.81 2.93 -15.48
C VAL A 17 -4.31 2.86 -15.22
N ALA A 18 -3.80 3.70 -14.32
CA ALA A 18 -2.38 3.72 -13.97
C ALA A 18 -1.90 2.36 -13.46
N ARG A 19 -2.69 1.65 -12.66
CA ARG A 19 -2.31 0.32 -12.17
C ARG A 19 -2.25 -0.74 -13.26
N PHE A 20 -3.11 -0.66 -14.26
CA PHE A 20 -2.96 -1.52 -15.44
C PHE A 20 -1.69 -1.20 -16.22
N VAL A 21 -1.40 0.09 -16.44
CA VAL A 21 -0.16 0.52 -17.09
C VAL A 21 1.06 0.07 -16.27
N ASP A 22 1.04 0.25 -14.93
CA ASP A 22 2.10 -0.21 -14.03
C ASP A 22 2.40 -1.71 -14.20
N ALA A 23 1.38 -2.56 -14.35
CA ALA A 23 1.58 -4.00 -14.54
C ALA A 23 2.39 -4.31 -15.80
N PHE A 24 2.16 -3.58 -16.89
CA PHE A 24 2.95 -3.73 -18.13
C PHE A 24 4.34 -3.12 -18.01
N THR A 25 4.45 -1.94 -17.44
CA THR A 25 5.74 -1.24 -17.32
C THR A 25 6.67 -1.92 -16.33
N ASP A 26 6.17 -2.51 -15.25
CA ASP A 26 6.96 -3.29 -14.28
C ASP A 26 7.63 -4.49 -14.97
N VAL A 27 6.86 -5.28 -15.73
CA VAL A 27 7.39 -6.45 -16.45
C VAL A 27 8.38 -6.02 -17.53
N THR A 28 8.03 -4.98 -18.29
CA THR A 28 8.90 -4.43 -19.35
C THR A 28 10.21 -3.92 -18.77
N MET A 29 10.14 -3.16 -17.68
CA MET A 29 11.32 -2.62 -17.02
C MET A 29 12.19 -3.73 -16.41
N GLY A 30 11.59 -4.75 -15.82
CA GLY A 30 12.32 -5.93 -15.35
C GLY A 30 13.15 -6.56 -16.47
N ARG A 31 12.54 -6.79 -17.64
CA ARG A 31 13.24 -7.32 -18.82
C ARG A 31 14.35 -6.39 -19.34
N ILE A 32 14.09 -5.07 -19.37
CA ILE A 32 15.10 -4.10 -19.79
C ILE A 32 16.32 -4.13 -18.85
N VAL A 33 16.08 -4.15 -17.54
CA VAL A 33 17.15 -4.21 -16.53
C VAL A 33 17.93 -5.52 -16.63
N ASP A 34 17.22 -6.63 -16.85
CA ASP A 34 17.87 -7.95 -17.01
C ASP A 34 18.71 -8.02 -18.27
N ALA A 35 18.22 -7.51 -19.39
CA ALA A 35 18.92 -7.52 -20.67
C ALA A 35 20.04 -6.48 -20.77
N ALA A 36 20.00 -5.42 -19.93
CA ALA A 36 21.01 -4.36 -19.98
C ALA A 36 22.38 -4.86 -19.52
N PRO A 37 23.45 -4.59 -20.28
CA PRO A 37 24.81 -4.91 -19.84
C PRO A 37 25.16 -4.10 -18.58
N PRO A 38 25.97 -4.66 -17.67
CA PRO A 38 26.42 -3.95 -16.49
C PRO A 38 27.20 -2.68 -16.89
N ALA A 39 26.84 -1.55 -16.32
CA ALA A 39 27.56 -0.29 -16.51
C ALA A 39 28.81 -0.24 -15.62
N ARG A 40 29.67 0.77 -15.83
CA ARG A 40 30.90 0.96 -15.02
C ARG A 40 30.63 1.10 -13.51
N ASP A 41 29.47 1.58 -13.15
CA ASP A 41 29.03 1.83 -11.78
C ASP A 41 28.06 0.75 -11.24
N GLY A 42 27.89 -0.36 -11.93
CA GLY A 42 27.05 -1.49 -11.54
C GLY A 42 25.85 -1.73 -12.46
N LYS A 43 25.19 -2.87 -12.30
CA LYS A 43 24.03 -3.28 -13.10
C LYS A 43 22.77 -2.51 -12.71
N PHE A 44 22.49 -2.40 -11.41
CA PHE A 44 21.27 -1.76 -10.86
C PHE A 44 21.50 -0.31 -10.45
N ARG A 45 22.65 -0.02 -9.89
CA ARG A 45 23.04 1.28 -9.36
C ARG A 45 23.04 2.38 -10.43
N CYS A 46 23.39 2.04 -11.68
CA CYS A 46 23.37 2.98 -12.81
C CYS A 46 21.95 3.52 -13.11
N TRP A 47 20.90 2.74 -12.85
CA TRP A 47 19.51 3.15 -13.02
C TRP A 47 19.08 4.16 -11.98
N ILE A 48 19.53 4.01 -10.71
CA ILE A 48 19.27 5.00 -9.68
C ILE A 48 19.85 6.36 -10.11
N ARG A 49 21.10 6.39 -10.56
CA ARG A 49 21.74 7.62 -11.03
C ARG A 49 21.05 8.26 -12.22
N ARG A 50 20.62 7.44 -13.20
CA ARG A 50 19.98 7.94 -14.43
C ARG A 50 18.56 8.43 -14.21
N MET A 51 17.82 7.79 -13.30
CA MET A 51 16.39 8.03 -13.14
C MET A 51 16.03 8.92 -11.94
N CYS A 52 16.95 9.20 -11.01
CA CYS A 52 16.67 10.08 -9.87
C CYS A 52 16.20 11.49 -10.28
N GLY A 53 16.83 12.09 -11.29
CA GLY A 53 16.41 13.38 -11.83
C GLY A 53 15.03 13.35 -12.49
N PRO A 54 14.78 12.47 -13.47
CA PRO A 54 13.47 12.30 -14.09
C PRO A 54 12.34 12.01 -13.11
N VAL A 55 12.55 11.15 -12.10
CA VAL A 55 11.55 10.87 -11.04
C VAL A 55 11.23 12.12 -10.24
N ALA A 56 12.26 12.83 -9.77
CA ALA A 56 12.08 14.04 -8.97
C ALA A 56 11.40 15.16 -9.78
N LEU A 57 11.78 15.34 -11.04
CA LEU A 57 11.18 16.33 -11.92
C LEU A 57 9.72 16.02 -12.23
N SER A 58 9.38 14.78 -12.58
CA SER A 58 8.00 14.38 -12.86
C SER A 58 7.11 14.46 -11.63
N SER A 59 7.64 14.11 -10.43
CA SER A 59 6.96 14.33 -9.16
C SER A 59 6.65 15.82 -8.93
N PHE A 60 7.60 16.70 -9.16
CA PHE A 60 7.40 18.15 -9.07
C PHE A 60 6.36 18.64 -10.06
N LEU A 61 6.43 18.22 -11.33
CA LEU A 61 5.48 18.61 -12.37
C LEU A 61 4.05 18.18 -12.04
N MET A 62 3.84 17.04 -11.43
CA MET A 62 2.50 16.52 -11.11
C MET A 62 1.70 17.46 -10.17
N TYR A 63 2.37 18.26 -9.35
CA TYR A 63 1.74 19.13 -8.34
C TYR A 63 1.76 20.62 -8.69
N GLN A 64 1.76 20.96 -9.99
CA GLN A 64 1.77 22.36 -10.42
C GLN A 64 0.38 23.00 -10.30
N THR A 65 0.26 24.02 -9.47
CA THR A 65 -0.98 24.77 -9.28
C THR A 65 -1.31 25.74 -10.42
N ALA A 66 -0.33 26.11 -11.24
CA ALA A 66 -0.54 26.95 -12.43
C ALA A 66 -1.60 26.37 -13.38
N MET A 67 -1.70 25.04 -13.46
CA MET A 67 -2.71 24.35 -14.26
C MET A 67 -4.14 24.48 -13.73
N ALA A 68 -4.35 25.00 -12.52
CA ALA A 68 -5.68 25.20 -11.96
C ALA A 68 -6.54 26.19 -12.75
N GLN A 69 -5.93 27.10 -13.52
CA GLN A 69 -6.62 28.05 -14.37
C GLN A 69 -6.88 27.55 -15.81
N ALA A 70 -6.33 26.40 -16.19
CA ALA A 70 -6.53 25.81 -17.51
C ALA A 70 -7.98 25.31 -17.70
N SER A 71 -8.39 25.09 -18.96
CA SER A 71 -9.69 24.43 -19.21
C SER A 71 -9.73 23.00 -18.72
N MET A 72 -10.91 22.48 -18.40
CA MET A 72 -11.07 21.14 -17.83
C MET A 72 -10.41 20.02 -18.67
N PRO A 73 -10.54 19.97 -20.00
CA PRO A 73 -9.85 18.96 -20.80
C PRO A 73 -8.33 18.98 -20.62
N TRP A 74 -7.71 20.16 -20.60
CA TRP A 74 -6.27 20.28 -20.39
C TRP A 74 -5.83 19.87 -18.99
N LYS A 75 -6.63 20.16 -17.95
CA LYS A 75 -6.37 19.68 -16.58
C LYS A 75 -6.36 18.15 -16.52
N ILE A 76 -7.32 17.51 -17.18
CA ILE A 76 -7.43 16.04 -17.21
C ILE A 76 -6.23 15.44 -17.95
N VAL A 77 -5.91 15.93 -19.16
CA VAL A 77 -4.76 15.45 -19.93
C VAL A 77 -3.47 15.61 -19.11
N TYR A 78 -3.28 16.79 -18.52
CA TYR A 78 -2.11 17.07 -17.70
C TYR A 78 -1.99 16.10 -16.51
N MET A 79 -3.08 15.88 -15.78
CA MET A 79 -3.13 14.93 -14.66
C MET A 79 -2.76 13.52 -15.10
N TYR A 80 -3.33 13.02 -16.21
CA TYR A 80 -3.02 11.68 -16.71
C TYR A 80 -1.56 11.56 -17.16
N VAL A 81 -1.09 12.51 -17.95
CA VAL A 81 0.29 12.50 -18.50
C VAL A 81 1.31 12.55 -17.36
N THR A 82 1.19 13.51 -16.45
CA THR A 82 2.17 13.67 -15.37
C THR A 82 2.14 12.50 -14.39
N TYR A 83 0.97 11.97 -14.07
CA TYR A 83 0.84 10.82 -13.17
C TYR A 83 1.43 9.54 -13.79
N LEU A 84 1.14 9.24 -15.06
CA LEU A 84 1.68 8.07 -15.75
C LEU A 84 3.19 8.19 -15.97
N LEU A 85 3.68 9.37 -16.35
CA LEU A 85 5.13 9.62 -16.47
C LEU A 85 5.84 9.37 -15.13
N TRP A 86 5.30 9.93 -14.05
CA TRP A 86 5.89 9.76 -12.73
C TRP A 86 5.79 8.32 -12.24
N GLY A 87 4.58 7.76 -12.15
CA GLY A 87 4.30 6.48 -11.50
C GLY A 87 4.72 5.29 -12.36
N SER A 88 4.21 5.25 -13.60
CA SER A 88 4.34 4.05 -14.44
C SER A 88 5.65 3.99 -15.22
N ILE A 89 6.31 5.13 -15.51
CA ILE A 89 7.54 5.14 -16.30
C ILE A 89 8.76 5.38 -15.41
N PHE A 90 8.89 6.57 -14.83
CA PHE A 90 10.14 6.93 -14.14
C PHE A 90 10.29 6.25 -12.77
N TYR A 91 9.20 6.18 -11.99
CA TYR A 91 9.26 5.51 -10.69
C TYR A 91 9.51 4.00 -10.84
N THR A 92 8.85 3.33 -11.78
CA THR A 92 9.10 1.92 -12.09
C THR A 92 10.56 1.70 -12.52
N SER A 93 11.10 2.62 -13.35
CA SER A 93 12.49 2.55 -13.84
C SER A 93 13.55 2.69 -12.74
N ILE A 94 13.21 3.24 -11.58
CA ILE A 94 14.12 3.31 -10.42
C ILE A 94 13.79 2.25 -9.37
N ASN A 95 12.51 1.95 -9.15
CA ASN A 95 12.04 1.07 -8.09
C ASN A 95 12.38 -0.41 -8.35
N ILE A 96 12.27 -0.88 -9.61
CA ILE A 96 12.62 -2.25 -9.99
C ILE A 96 14.11 -2.53 -9.75
N PRO A 97 15.06 -1.76 -10.33
CA PRO A 97 16.48 -1.97 -10.06
C PRO A 97 16.84 -1.81 -8.58
N TYR A 98 16.23 -0.83 -7.88
CA TYR A 98 16.45 -0.64 -6.45
C TYR A 98 16.02 -1.86 -5.63
N GLY A 99 14.87 -2.47 -5.96
CA GLY A 99 14.40 -3.69 -5.31
C GLY A 99 15.34 -4.89 -5.54
N SER A 100 15.88 -5.01 -6.75
CA SER A 100 16.80 -6.10 -7.15
C SER A 100 18.23 -5.89 -6.63
N MET A 101 18.60 -4.67 -6.25
CA MET A 101 19.96 -4.34 -5.83
C MET A 101 20.43 -5.09 -4.58
N ALA A 102 19.52 -5.52 -3.71
CA ALA A 102 19.86 -6.27 -2.50
C ALA A 102 20.63 -7.57 -2.81
N SER A 103 20.31 -8.26 -3.90
CA SER A 103 21.00 -9.46 -4.35
C SER A 103 22.40 -9.19 -4.91
N ALA A 104 22.64 -7.99 -5.43
CA ALA A 104 23.96 -7.58 -5.92
C ALA A 104 24.87 -6.99 -4.82
N ILE A 105 24.30 -6.65 -3.65
CA ILE A 105 25.07 -6.18 -2.49
C ILE A 105 25.68 -7.35 -1.72
N THR A 106 24.89 -8.41 -1.49
CA THR A 106 25.30 -9.57 -0.68
C THR A 106 24.61 -10.86 -1.11
N THR A 107 25.33 -11.98 -0.90
CA THR A 107 24.79 -13.34 -1.07
C THR A 107 24.11 -13.88 0.18
N GLU A 108 24.42 -13.29 1.36
CA GLU A 108 23.92 -13.72 2.65
C GLU A 108 22.43 -13.38 2.85
N ALA A 109 21.58 -14.40 3.12
CA ALA A 109 20.15 -14.25 3.30
C ALA A 109 19.79 -13.36 4.50
N SER A 110 20.58 -13.45 5.58
CA SER A 110 20.42 -12.62 6.79
C SER A 110 20.64 -11.13 6.50
N GLU A 111 21.67 -10.79 5.73
CA GLU A 111 21.98 -9.41 5.33
C GLU A 111 20.94 -8.85 4.36
N ARG A 112 20.46 -9.66 3.39
CA ARG A 112 19.34 -9.29 2.52
C ARG A 112 18.07 -8.97 3.32
N THR A 113 17.79 -9.75 4.36
CA THR A 113 16.69 -9.51 5.28
C THR A 113 16.87 -8.18 6.03
N ALA A 114 18.07 -7.90 6.52
CA ALA A 114 18.39 -6.63 7.19
C ALA A 114 18.22 -5.43 6.25
N LEU A 115 18.66 -5.53 4.98
CA LEU A 115 18.44 -4.50 3.95
C LEU A 115 16.95 -4.26 3.69
N SER A 116 16.16 -5.33 3.55
CA SER A 116 14.71 -5.24 3.34
C SER A 116 13.99 -4.62 4.55
N THR A 117 14.42 -4.95 5.76
CA THR A 117 13.90 -4.35 7.01
C THR A 117 14.22 -2.87 7.08
N SER A 118 15.47 -2.49 6.79
CA SER A 118 15.90 -1.09 6.77
C SER A 118 15.12 -0.27 5.72
N ARG A 119 14.86 -0.85 4.55
CA ARG A 119 13.99 -0.27 3.51
C ARG A 119 12.57 -0.01 4.04
N SER A 120 11.99 -0.99 4.73
CA SER A 120 10.64 -0.89 5.30
C SER A 120 10.56 0.18 6.39
N ILE A 121 11.55 0.26 7.26
CA ILE A 121 11.67 1.32 8.28
C ILE A 121 11.77 2.69 7.61
N GLY A 122 12.64 2.84 6.62
CA GLY A 122 12.77 4.09 5.87
C GLY A 122 11.49 4.53 5.18
N ALA A 123 10.76 3.59 4.56
CA ALA A 123 9.46 3.86 3.94
C ALA A 123 8.41 4.31 4.96
N THR A 124 8.37 3.68 6.14
CA THR A 124 7.48 4.07 7.23
C THR A 124 7.77 5.47 7.76
N LEU A 125 9.06 5.78 7.98
CA LEU A 125 9.49 7.11 8.43
C LEU A 125 9.15 8.19 7.40
N ALA A 126 9.42 7.94 6.11
CA ALA A 126 9.05 8.86 5.03
C ALA A 126 7.53 9.07 4.98
N GLY A 127 6.74 7.99 5.09
CA GLY A 127 5.29 8.06 5.16
C GLY A 127 4.78 8.90 6.33
N LEU A 128 5.40 8.77 7.51
CA LEU A 128 5.10 9.60 8.69
C LEU A 128 5.40 11.08 8.44
N VAL A 129 6.60 11.39 7.95
CA VAL A 129 7.01 12.78 7.68
C VAL A 129 6.05 13.43 6.68
N ILE A 130 5.78 12.76 5.56
CA ILE A 130 4.87 13.27 4.52
C ILE A 130 3.45 13.40 5.08
N GLY A 131 2.93 12.39 5.76
CA GLY A 131 1.57 12.35 6.28
C GLY A 131 1.31 13.36 7.40
N ILE A 132 2.33 13.75 8.17
CA ILE A 132 2.21 14.76 9.23
C ILE A 132 2.46 16.17 8.67
N VAL A 133 3.56 16.34 7.94
CA VAL A 133 4.02 17.67 7.51
C VAL A 133 3.11 18.24 6.41
N THR A 134 2.72 17.41 5.44
CA THR A 134 1.97 17.90 4.27
C THR A 134 0.65 18.58 4.65
N PRO A 135 -0.25 17.99 5.45
CA PRO A 135 -1.53 18.65 5.81
C PRO A 135 -1.33 19.96 6.57
N LEU A 136 -0.32 20.03 7.46
CA LEU A 136 -0.05 21.22 8.26
C LEU A 136 0.33 22.43 7.39
N PHE A 137 0.98 22.20 6.26
CA PHE A 137 1.36 23.28 5.35
C PHE A 137 0.28 23.59 4.31
N LEU A 138 -0.50 22.59 3.90
CA LEU A 138 -1.46 22.73 2.81
C LEU A 138 -2.80 23.33 3.20
N TYR A 139 -3.23 23.18 4.45
CA TYR A 139 -4.53 23.68 4.90
C TYR A 139 -4.42 24.97 5.68
N THR A 140 -5.47 25.82 5.56
CA THR A 140 -5.66 27.04 6.35
C THR A 140 -7.15 27.21 6.60
N THR A 141 -7.49 28.04 7.59
CA THR A 141 -8.88 28.40 7.90
C THR A 141 -9.22 29.68 7.16
N ASP A 142 -10.33 29.74 6.46
CA ASP A 142 -10.86 30.93 5.80
C ASP A 142 -11.58 31.85 6.83
N ALA A 143 -12.10 32.98 6.33
CA ALA A 143 -12.82 33.94 7.15
C ALA A 143 -14.12 33.40 7.76
N ASP A 144 -14.72 32.38 7.11
CA ASP A 144 -15.96 31.72 7.52
C ASP A 144 -15.72 30.53 8.45
N GLY A 145 -14.45 30.23 8.78
CA GLY A 145 -14.07 29.14 9.67
C GLY A 145 -13.91 27.79 8.96
N ASN A 146 -14.03 27.72 7.63
CA ASN A 146 -13.88 26.48 6.89
C ASN A 146 -12.39 26.15 6.63
N GLN A 147 -12.07 24.86 6.59
CA GLN A 147 -10.74 24.39 6.23
C GLN A 147 -10.59 24.33 4.71
N VAL A 148 -9.81 25.25 4.18
CA VAL A 148 -9.54 25.36 2.75
C VAL A 148 -8.08 25.07 2.44
N VAL A 149 -7.82 24.62 1.22
CA VAL A 149 -6.44 24.43 0.75
C VAL A 149 -5.81 25.80 0.57
N ARG A 150 -4.66 26.01 1.21
CA ARG A 150 -3.89 27.25 1.09
C ARG A 150 -3.53 27.51 -0.37
N GLY A 151 -3.94 28.66 -0.88
CA GLY A 151 -3.65 29.08 -2.25
C GLY A 151 -2.19 29.46 -2.48
N GLY A 152 -1.91 30.18 -3.59
CA GLY A 152 -0.61 30.79 -3.86
C GLY A 152 0.52 29.83 -4.18
N GLY A 153 0.23 28.68 -4.73
CA GLY A 153 1.27 27.73 -5.12
C GLY A 153 1.88 26.90 -4.00
N THR A 154 1.26 26.88 -2.81
CA THR A 154 1.77 26.10 -1.65
C THR A 154 1.98 24.62 -1.99
N PHE A 155 1.09 24.01 -2.78
CA PHE A 155 1.29 22.64 -3.28
C PHE A 155 2.58 22.49 -4.09
N THR A 156 2.83 23.45 -5.01
CA THR A 156 4.04 23.48 -5.84
C THR A 156 5.30 23.59 -4.98
N VAL A 157 5.29 24.44 -3.95
CA VAL A 157 6.43 24.62 -3.05
C VAL A 157 6.68 23.35 -2.23
N VAL A 158 5.64 22.78 -1.62
CA VAL A 158 5.77 21.52 -0.83
C VAL A 158 6.23 20.37 -1.71
N ALA A 159 5.69 20.23 -2.93
CA ALA A 159 6.15 19.23 -3.89
C ALA A 159 7.60 19.45 -4.31
N GLY A 160 8.02 20.71 -4.49
CA GLY A 160 9.41 21.06 -4.79
C GLY A 160 10.37 20.63 -3.68
N ILE A 161 10.03 20.91 -2.42
CA ILE A 161 10.83 20.51 -1.26
C ILE A 161 10.95 18.98 -1.21
N PHE A 162 9.85 18.24 -1.30
CA PHE A 162 9.89 16.78 -1.27
C PHE A 162 10.61 16.17 -2.48
N SER A 163 10.49 16.77 -3.66
CA SER A 163 11.22 16.32 -4.85
C SER A 163 12.73 16.51 -4.72
N ILE A 164 13.17 17.63 -4.13
CA ILE A 164 14.59 17.87 -3.83
C ILE A 164 15.09 16.89 -2.77
N LEU A 165 14.34 16.66 -1.69
CA LEU A 165 14.70 15.68 -0.67
C LEU A 165 14.79 14.27 -1.25
N ALA A 166 13.85 13.88 -2.11
CA ALA A 166 13.89 12.58 -2.80
C ALA A 166 15.14 12.46 -3.68
N LEU A 167 15.49 13.51 -4.44
CA LEU A 167 16.71 13.54 -5.26
C LEU A 167 17.96 13.36 -4.40
N ILE A 168 18.05 14.07 -3.27
CA ILE A 168 19.16 13.95 -2.32
C ILE A 168 19.24 12.51 -1.78
N CYS A 169 18.12 11.93 -1.34
CA CYS A 169 18.08 10.55 -0.85
C CYS A 169 18.53 9.53 -1.92
N TYR A 170 18.09 9.69 -3.17
CA TYR A 170 18.54 8.82 -4.26
C TYR A 170 20.05 8.96 -4.53
N LEU A 171 20.58 10.18 -4.53
CA LEU A 171 22.03 10.43 -4.72
C LEU A 171 22.87 9.88 -3.56
N VAL A 172 22.38 10.01 -2.32
CA VAL A 172 23.02 9.43 -1.13
C VAL A 172 22.97 7.89 -1.25
N CYS A 173 21.84 7.30 -1.56
CA CYS A 173 21.70 5.87 -1.79
C CYS A 173 22.68 5.38 -2.87
N TYR A 174 22.73 6.07 -4.01
CA TYR A 174 23.69 5.77 -5.10
C TYR A 174 25.15 5.81 -4.62
N ARG A 175 25.54 6.80 -3.83
CA ARG A 175 26.93 6.96 -3.35
C ARG A 175 27.30 5.95 -2.27
N MET A 176 26.38 5.64 -1.37
CA MET A 176 26.63 4.75 -0.23
C MET A 176 26.53 3.26 -0.58
N THR A 177 25.92 2.92 -1.72
CA THR A 177 25.72 1.52 -2.13
C THR A 177 26.83 1.10 -3.09
N THR A 178 27.34 -0.12 -2.92
CA THR A 178 28.29 -0.77 -3.84
C THR A 178 27.81 -2.17 -4.16
N GLU A 179 27.69 -2.49 -5.44
CA GLU A 179 27.43 -3.85 -5.90
C GLU A 179 28.70 -4.67 -5.80
N ARG A 180 28.64 -5.78 -5.07
CA ARG A 180 29.80 -6.65 -4.78
C ARG A 180 29.65 -8.03 -5.41
N VAL A 181 28.43 -8.42 -5.74
CA VAL A 181 28.09 -9.72 -6.29
C VAL A 181 27.72 -9.57 -7.76
N VAL A 182 28.41 -10.32 -8.62
CA VAL A 182 27.99 -10.44 -10.03
C VAL A 182 26.79 -11.36 -10.05
N VAL A 183 25.62 -10.80 -10.32
CA VAL A 183 24.38 -11.57 -10.49
C VAL A 183 24.38 -12.14 -11.90
N GLU A 184 24.96 -13.34 -12.07
CA GLU A 184 24.78 -14.13 -13.29
C GLU A 184 23.34 -14.68 -13.29
N ARG A 185 22.71 -14.58 -14.44
CA ARG A 185 21.34 -15.07 -14.60
C ARG A 185 21.41 -16.60 -14.74
N GLU A 186 20.77 -17.34 -13.87
CA GLU A 186 20.29 -18.66 -14.22
C GLU A 186 19.20 -18.49 -15.28
N VAL A 187 19.51 -18.94 -16.50
CA VAL A 187 18.67 -18.81 -17.71
C VAL A 187 17.40 -19.66 -17.61
N ASP A 188 17.28 -20.49 -16.59
CA ASP A 188 16.25 -21.53 -16.43
C ASP A 188 15.11 -21.21 -15.42
N ALA A 189 14.89 -19.95 -15.08
CA ALA A 189 13.59 -19.61 -14.51
C ALA A 189 12.58 -19.69 -15.66
N GLU A 190 12.04 -20.90 -15.91
CA GLU A 190 10.86 -21.10 -16.75
C GLU A 190 9.86 -20.02 -16.41
N SER A 191 9.50 -19.21 -17.39
CA SER A 191 8.46 -18.20 -17.23
C SER A 191 7.17 -18.98 -16.96
N VAL A 192 6.83 -19.11 -15.66
CA VAL A 192 5.58 -19.75 -15.27
C VAL A 192 4.47 -19.07 -16.07
N SER A 193 3.80 -19.83 -16.93
CA SER A 193 2.74 -19.30 -17.79
C SER A 193 1.67 -18.67 -16.89
N PHE A 194 1.22 -17.47 -17.25
CA PHE A 194 0.14 -16.78 -16.52
C PHE A 194 -1.10 -17.68 -16.36
N ALA A 195 -1.38 -18.54 -17.35
CA ALA A 195 -2.46 -19.52 -17.31
C ALA A 195 -2.21 -20.63 -16.27
N ALA A 196 -0.97 -21.11 -16.13
CA ALA A 196 -0.60 -22.12 -15.12
C ALA A 196 -0.69 -21.50 -13.70
N THR A 197 -0.27 -20.25 -13.55
CA THR A 197 -0.40 -19.47 -12.31
C THR A 197 -1.86 -19.31 -11.90
N LEU A 198 -2.75 -18.92 -12.83
CA LEU A 198 -4.20 -18.85 -12.56
C LEU A 198 -4.79 -20.22 -12.21
N GLY A 199 -4.36 -21.28 -12.87
CA GLY A 199 -4.79 -22.64 -12.56
C GLY A 199 -4.38 -23.11 -11.16
N ALA A 200 -3.20 -22.73 -10.68
CA ALA A 200 -2.75 -23.02 -9.31
C ALA A 200 -3.55 -22.24 -8.27
N ILE A 201 -3.90 -20.98 -8.55
CA ILE A 201 -4.76 -20.14 -7.66
C ILE A 201 -6.10 -20.82 -7.42
N VAL A 202 -6.78 -21.21 -8.49
CA VAL A 202 -8.15 -21.76 -8.42
C VAL A 202 -8.21 -23.08 -7.66
N LYS A 203 -7.11 -23.82 -7.61
CA LYS A 203 -7.03 -25.12 -6.92
C LYS A 203 -6.74 -25.00 -5.41
N SER A 204 -6.09 -23.93 -4.96
CA SER A 204 -5.73 -23.76 -3.55
C SER A 204 -6.71 -22.87 -2.80
N HIS A 205 -7.58 -23.48 -1.96
CA HIS A 205 -8.49 -22.74 -1.08
C HIS A 205 -7.74 -21.83 -0.09
N ALA A 206 -6.55 -22.26 0.36
CA ALA A 206 -5.70 -21.46 1.25
C ALA A 206 -5.23 -20.18 0.56
N LEU A 207 -4.76 -20.29 -0.69
CA LEU A 207 -4.30 -19.15 -1.47
C LEU A 207 -5.47 -18.21 -1.83
N LEU A 208 -6.61 -18.76 -2.27
CA LEU A 208 -7.83 -17.98 -2.56
C LEU A 208 -8.31 -17.20 -1.34
N GLY A 209 -8.36 -17.83 -0.18
CA GLY A 209 -8.75 -17.19 1.08
C GLY A 209 -7.81 -16.03 1.43
N MET A 210 -6.49 -16.23 1.28
CA MET A 210 -5.51 -15.19 1.57
C MET A 210 -5.57 -14.03 0.57
N ILE A 211 -5.77 -14.31 -0.72
CA ILE A 211 -5.96 -13.30 -1.77
C ILE A 211 -7.20 -12.46 -1.48
N GLY A 212 -8.34 -13.10 -1.23
CA GLY A 212 -9.58 -12.41 -0.92
C GLY A 212 -9.46 -11.53 0.31
N ALA A 213 -8.88 -12.06 1.40
CA ALA A 213 -8.62 -11.30 2.62
C ALA A 213 -7.71 -10.08 2.36
N ALA A 214 -6.63 -10.25 1.59
CA ALA A 214 -5.71 -9.16 1.27
C ALA A 214 -6.38 -8.07 0.41
N VAL A 215 -7.18 -8.43 -0.58
CA VAL A 215 -7.89 -7.47 -1.44
C VAL A 215 -8.86 -6.62 -0.60
N PHE A 216 -9.74 -7.23 0.19
CA PHE A 216 -10.70 -6.48 1.02
C PHE A 216 -10.02 -5.68 2.12
N LEU A 217 -8.90 -6.17 2.70
CA LEU A 217 -8.09 -5.41 3.63
C LEU A 217 -7.55 -4.12 2.99
N LEU A 218 -6.95 -4.25 1.79
CA LEU A 218 -6.39 -3.11 1.06
C LEU A 218 -7.48 -2.12 0.64
N LEU A 219 -8.64 -2.62 0.20
CA LEU A 219 -9.80 -1.78 -0.09
C LEU A 219 -10.21 -0.95 1.13
N SER A 220 -10.35 -1.57 2.30
CA SER A 220 -10.73 -0.89 3.53
C SER A 220 -9.67 0.11 3.98
N GLN A 221 -8.41 -0.29 4.00
CA GLN A 221 -7.28 0.54 4.44
C GLN A 221 -7.10 1.78 3.56
N LEU A 222 -7.09 1.61 2.23
CA LEU A 222 -6.90 2.72 1.30
C LEU A 222 -8.13 3.61 1.24
N LEU A 223 -9.34 3.06 1.42
CA LEU A 223 -10.55 3.87 1.52
C LEU A 223 -10.51 4.77 2.77
N ILE A 224 -10.14 4.25 3.95
CA ILE A 224 -9.95 5.06 5.16
C ILE A 224 -8.92 6.16 4.90
N SER A 225 -7.77 5.80 4.33
CA SER A 225 -6.72 6.77 4.01
C SER A 225 -7.20 7.87 3.08
N THR A 226 -7.98 7.52 2.05
CA THR A 226 -8.56 8.50 1.13
C THR A 226 -9.60 9.38 1.82
N MET A 227 -10.53 8.78 2.56
CA MET A 227 -11.60 9.52 3.24
C MET A 227 -11.09 10.45 4.34
N ASN A 228 -9.98 10.10 5.00
CA ASN A 228 -9.38 10.97 6.02
C ASN A 228 -8.98 12.35 5.48
N ASN A 229 -8.60 12.45 4.20
CA ASN A 229 -8.27 13.73 3.56
C ASN A 229 -9.50 14.65 3.37
N TYR A 230 -10.71 14.12 3.54
CA TYR A 230 -11.96 14.84 3.37
C TYR A 230 -12.75 14.95 4.68
N ILE A 231 -12.80 13.90 5.50
CA ILE A 231 -13.60 13.91 6.72
C ILE A 231 -13.06 14.88 7.77
N TYR A 232 -11.74 14.99 7.92
CA TYR A 232 -11.17 15.92 8.90
C TYR A 232 -11.41 17.39 8.52
N PRO A 233 -11.09 17.87 7.30
CA PRO A 233 -11.35 19.27 6.93
C PRO A 233 -12.83 19.57 6.70
N ASP A 234 -13.60 18.67 6.05
CA ASP A 234 -14.94 19.00 5.53
C ASP A 234 -16.08 18.58 6.48
N TYR A 235 -15.87 17.60 7.38
CA TYR A 235 -16.86 17.19 8.39
C TYR A 235 -16.54 17.78 9.77
N PHE A 236 -15.29 17.66 10.23
CA PHE A 236 -14.87 18.16 11.54
C PHE A 236 -14.36 19.60 11.52
N GLY A 237 -14.03 20.17 10.37
CA GLY A 237 -13.51 21.52 10.23
C GLY A 237 -12.07 21.70 10.73
N ASP A 238 -11.30 20.62 10.86
CA ASP A 238 -9.91 20.68 11.33
C ASP A 238 -9.00 19.68 10.57
N ALA A 239 -8.26 20.19 9.60
CA ALA A 239 -7.33 19.39 8.78
C ALA A 239 -6.15 18.81 9.59
N ARG A 240 -5.84 19.32 10.78
CA ARG A 240 -4.79 18.76 11.65
C ARG A 240 -5.09 17.32 12.06
N GLY A 241 -6.38 16.95 12.04
CA GLY A 241 -6.83 15.58 12.27
C GLY A 241 -6.16 14.57 11.33
N ILE A 242 -5.83 14.94 10.07
CA ILE A 242 -5.14 14.08 9.11
C ILE A 242 -3.75 13.68 9.64
N SER A 243 -2.98 14.68 10.08
CA SER A 243 -1.63 14.48 10.63
C SER A 243 -1.66 13.69 11.94
N LEU A 244 -2.58 14.06 12.84
CA LEU A 244 -2.75 13.39 14.13
C LEU A 244 -3.18 11.93 13.97
N PHE A 245 -4.11 11.64 13.06
CA PHE A 245 -4.53 10.28 12.78
C PHE A 245 -3.38 9.44 12.21
N THR A 246 -2.61 9.99 11.26
CA THR A 246 -1.44 9.32 10.69
C THR A 246 -0.42 8.99 11.77
N LEU A 247 -0.13 9.93 12.66
CA LEU A 247 0.78 9.72 13.77
C LEU A 247 0.27 8.64 14.73
N LEU A 248 -0.95 8.79 15.23
CA LEU A 248 -1.52 7.88 16.23
C LEU A 248 -1.72 6.46 15.69
N SER A 249 -2.27 6.31 14.47
CA SER A 249 -2.45 4.99 13.87
C SER A 249 -1.11 4.28 13.63
N THR A 250 -0.07 5.02 13.22
CA THR A 250 1.27 4.45 13.07
C THR A 250 1.89 4.06 14.41
N LEU A 251 1.74 4.88 15.45
CA LEU A 251 2.20 4.55 16.80
C LEU A 251 1.49 3.32 17.36
N VAL A 252 0.18 3.22 17.18
CA VAL A 252 -0.61 2.04 17.58
C VAL A 252 -0.11 0.78 16.89
N ILE A 253 0.16 0.82 15.59
CA ILE A 253 0.71 -0.32 14.85
C ILE A 253 2.11 -0.67 15.37
N LEU A 254 3.00 0.32 15.47
CA LEU A 254 4.41 0.08 15.77
C LEU A 254 4.65 -0.33 17.22
N LEU A 255 3.96 0.30 18.18
CA LEU A 255 4.18 0.10 19.61
C LEU A 255 3.30 -0.99 20.22
N VAL A 256 2.17 -1.31 19.60
CA VAL A 256 1.20 -2.26 20.16
C VAL A 256 0.99 -3.46 19.22
N ALA A 257 0.55 -3.22 17.98
CA ALA A 257 0.18 -4.32 17.08
C ALA A 257 1.39 -5.18 16.68
N ALA A 258 2.50 -4.56 16.28
CA ALA A 258 3.68 -5.29 15.82
C ALA A 258 4.36 -6.11 16.96
N PRO A 259 4.62 -5.57 18.16
CA PRO A 259 5.20 -6.34 19.26
C PRO A 259 4.28 -7.45 19.79
N LEU A 260 2.96 -7.22 19.82
CA LEU A 260 2.00 -8.22 20.28
C LEU A 260 1.62 -9.23 19.20
N GLY A 261 1.80 -8.89 17.92
CA GLY A 261 1.40 -9.72 16.78
C GLY A 261 2.02 -11.11 16.80
N VAL A 262 3.34 -11.20 17.03
CA VAL A 262 4.08 -12.47 17.05
C VAL A 262 3.71 -13.33 18.27
N PRO A 263 3.75 -12.85 19.53
CA PRO A 263 3.38 -13.66 20.68
C PRO A 263 1.93 -14.14 20.65
N VAL A 264 0.99 -13.26 20.24
CA VAL A 264 -0.43 -13.61 20.16
C VAL A 264 -0.66 -14.68 19.09
N SER A 265 -0.06 -14.50 17.89
CA SER A 265 -0.20 -15.48 16.81
C SER A 265 0.43 -16.84 17.15
N ARG A 266 1.54 -16.88 17.90
CA ARG A 266 2.11 -18.13 18.40
C ARG A 266 1.21 -18.83 19.41
N ARG A 267 0.57 -18.07 20.31
CA ARG A 267 -0.27 -18.66 21.36
C ARG A 267 -1.62 -19.15 20.82
N PHE A 268 -2.31 -18.36 20.03
CA PHE A 268 -3.69 -18.61 19.59
C PHE A 268 -3.79 -19.17 18.17
N GLY A 269 -2.78 -19.01 17.34
CA GLY A 269 -2.80 -19.30 15.92
C GLY A 269 -2.82 -18.03 15.09
N LYS A 270 -2.21 -18.08 13.89
CA LYS A 270 -2.11 -16.91 13.00
C LYS A 270 -3.46 -16.55 12.38
N LYS A 271 -4.25 -17.55 11.97
CA LYS A 271 -5.60 -17.41 11.46
C LYS A 271 -6.52 -16.80 12.50
N GLU A 272 -6.56 -17.42 13.68
CA GLU A 272 -7.43 -17.03 14.79
C GLU A 272 -7.14 -15.61 15.28
N ALA A 273 -5.86 -15.26 15.42
CA ALA A 273 -5.44 -13.91 15.79
C ALA A 273 -5.82 -12.87 14.71
N SER A 274 -5.68 -13.23 13.43
CA SER A 274 -6.08 -12.37 12.31
C SER A 274 -7.59 -12.14 12.28
N VAL A 275 -8.40 -13.19 12.46
CA VAL A 275 -9.86 -13.08 12.51
C VAL A 275 -10.30 -12.22 13.68
N ALA A 276 -9.75 -12.47 14.89
CA ALA A 276 -10.08 -11.65 16.07
C ALA A 276 -9.70 -10.18 15.88
N GLY A 277 -8.54 -9.90 15.29
CA GLY A 277 -8.10 -8.54 14.96
C GLY A 277 -9.04 -7.86 13.96
N MET A 278 -9.45 -8.56 12.89
CA MET A 278 -10.36 -8.01 11.89
C MET A 278 -11.77 -7.78 12.46
N LEU A 279 -12.29 -8.69 13.27
CA LEU A 279 -13.56 -8.50 13.99
C LEU A 279 -13.50 -7.30 14.92
N PHE A 280 -12.40 -7.15 15.65
CA PHE A 280 -12.18 -5.99 16.53
C PHE A 280 -12.19 -4.68 15.73
N SER A 281 -11.44 -4.58 14.63
CA SER A 281 -11.46 -3.40 13.75
C SER A 281 -12.86 -3.14 13.21
N GLY A 282 -13.55 -4.18 12.71
CA GLY A 282 -14.90 -4.07 12.19
C GLY A 282 -15.89 -3.54 13.23
N VAL A 283 -15.83 -4.06 14.46
CA VAL A 283 -16.69 -3.59 15.58
C VAL A 283 -16.40 -2.13 15.93
N VAL A 284 -15.12 -1.74 16.03
CA VAL A 284 -14.77 -0.34 16.37
C VAL A 284 -15.31 0.61 15.31
N PHE A 285 -15.09 0.33 14.02
CA PHE A 285 -15.61 1.18 12.94
C PHE A 285 -17.15 1.16 12.84
N ALA A 286 -17.80 0.04 13.13
CA ALA A 286 -19.26 -0.06 13.21
C ALA A 286 -19.81 0.78 14.38
N VAL A 287 -19.17 0.73 15.54
CA VAL A 287 -19.52 1.58 16.71
C VAL A 287 -19.38 3.06 16.37
N MET A 288 -18.27 3.45 15.69
CA MET A 288 -18.12 4.84 15.22
C MET A 288 -19.27 5.26 14.32
N TYR A 289 -19.70 4.40 13.39
CA TYR A 289 -20.83 4.68 12.51
C TYR A 289 -22.14 4.89 13.28
N VAL A 290 -22.43 4.04 14.25
CA VAL A 290 -23.67 4.11 15.07
C VAL A 290 -23.69 5.36 15.95
N LEU A 291 -22.56 5.69 16.57
CA LEU A 291 -22.44 6.82 17.49
C LEU A 291 -22.49 8.20 16.80
N LYS A 292 -22.29 8.26 15.48
CA LYS A 292 -22.30 9.52 14.69
C LYS A 292 -21.51 10.64 15.37
N LEU A 293 -20.26 10.34 15.67
CA LEU A 293 -19.38 11.19 16.46
C LEU A 293 -19.25 12.59 15.86
N GLN A 294 -19.51 13.62 16.70
CA GLN A 294 -19.29 15.03 16.36
C GLN A 294 -17.93 15.53 16.89
N ASN A 295 -17.36 14.82 17.85
CA ASN A 295 -16.07 15.17 18.43
C ASN A 295 -14.94 14.51 17.62
N MET A 296 -14.09 15.35 17.00
CA MET A 296 -12.94 14.91 16.20
C MET A 296 -11.97 14.05 17.01
N TRP A 297 -11.70 14.42 18.26
CA TRP A 297 -10.75 13.70 19.10
C TRP A 297 -11.21 12.27 19.41
N LEU A 298 -12.50 12.10 19.70
CA LEU A 298 -13.06 10.78 19.95
C LEU A 298 -13.05 9.91 18.67
N PHE A 299 -13.38 10.52 17.53
CA PHE A 299 -13.28 9.86 16.21
C PHE A 299 -11.84 9.40 15.91
N LEU A 300 -10.87 10.26 16.17
CA LEU A 300 -9.46 10.04 15.96
C LEU A 300 -8.92 8.90 16.82
N TRP A 301 -9.22 8.92 18.14
CA TRP A 301 -8.78 7.86 19.05
C TRP A 301 -9.42 6.51 18.74
N LEU A 302 -10.73 6.47 18.50
CA LEU A 302 -11.40 5.23 18.12
C LEU A 302 -10.89 4.69 16.79
N GLY A 303 -10.69 5.55 15.79
CA GLY A 303 -10.11 5.17 14.52
C GLY A 303 -8.70 4.59 14.67
N ALA A 304 -7.83 5.23 15.47
CA ALA A 304 -6.49 4.72 15.75
C ALA A 304 -6.52 3.36 16.49
N ILE A 305 -7.42 3.19 17.45
CA ILE A 305 -7.64 1.90 18.13
C ILE A 305 -8.14 0.84 17.13
N GLY A 306 -9.03 1.21 16.21
CA GLY A 306 -9.47 0.32 15.14
C GLY A 306 -8.32 -0.17 14.24
N TYR A 307 -7.24 0.59 14.11
CA TYR A 307 -6.04 0.17 13.37
C TYR A 307 -5.22 -0.93 14.07
N LEU A 308 -5.51 -1.25 15.34
CA LEU A 308 -4.86 -2.38 16.02
C LEU A 308 -5.05 -3.69 15.29
N GLY A 309 -6.28 -4.06 14.97
CA GLY A 309 -6.58 -5.32 14.29
C GLY A 309 -5.98 -5.38 12.88
N LEU A 310 -6.03 -4.26 12.15
CA LEU A 310 -5.37 -4.11 10.85
C LEU A 310 -3.84 -4.29 10.98
N GLY A 311 -3.23 -3.69 12.00
CA GLY A 311 -1.80 -3.84 12.30
C GLY A 311 -1.42 -5.28 12.64
N PHE A 312 -2.24 -5.98 13.42
CA PHE A 312 -2.07 -7.39 13.71
C PHE A 312 -2.04 -8.23 12.44
N PHE A 313 -3.03 -8.11 11.58
CA PHE A 313 -3.09 -8.88 10.35
C PHE A 313 -1.92 -8.55 9.42
N ASN A 314 -1.56 -7.28 9.26
CA ASN A 314 -0.40 -6.89 8.46
C ASN A 314 0.93 -7.47 8.99
N THR A 315 1.05 -7.67 10.31
CA THR A 315 2.25 -8.27 10.91
C THR A 315 2.38 -9.76 10.58
N VAL A 316 1.27 -10.49 10.54
CA VAL A 316 1.29 -11.95 10.34
C VAL A 316 1.01 -12.40 8.91
N ILE A 317 0.61 -11.49 8.02
CA ILE A 317 0.17 -11.82 6.65
C ILE A 317 1.24 -12.58 5.84
N TRP A 318 2.50 -12.18 5.95
CA TRP A 318 3.59 -12.85 5.26
C TRP A 318 3.91 -14.23 5.84
N ALA A 319 3.74 -14.38 7.16
CA ALA A 319 3.84 -15.69 7.79
C ALA A 319 2.69 -16.62 7.40
N ASN A 320 1.49 -16.08 7.17
CA ASN A 320 0.37 -16.86 6.62
C ASN A 320 0.65 -17.31 5.18
N ILE A 321 1.32 -16.50 4.36
CA ILE A 321 1.73 -16.91 3.00
C ILE A 321 2.73 -18.06 3.04
N THR A 322 3.67 -18.06 3.98
CA THR A 322 4.58 -19.21 4.19
C THR A 322 3.79 -20.47 4.55
N ASP A 323 2.78 -20.37 5.42
CA ASP A 323 1.92 -21.52 5.76
C ASP A 323 1.13 -22.03 4.53
N VAL A 324 0.73 -21.14 3.60
CA VAL A 324 0.10 -21.55 2.33
C VAL A 324 1.07 -22.33 1.46
N ILE A 325 2.33 -21.91 1.39
CA ILE A 325 3.38 -22.62 0.66
C ILE A 325 3.61 -24.01 1.25
N ASP A 326 3.73 -24.10 2.56
CA ASP A 326 3.90 -25.36 3.28
C ASP A 326 2.70 -26.31 3.08
N ASP A 327 1.47 -25.80 3.13
CA ASP A 327 0.26 -26.57 2.85
C ASP A 327 0.21 -27.08 1.40
N GLN A 328 0.64 -26.26 0.45
CA GLN A 328 0.74 -26.67 -0.94
C GLN A 328 1.79 -27.78 -1.13
N GLU A 329 2.95 -27.67 -0.49
CA GLU A 329 4.00 -28.71 -0.55
C GLU A 329 3.50 -30.03 0.05
N VAL A 330 2.75 -30.01 1.13
CA VAL A 330 2.13 -31.22 1.72
C VAL A 330 1.12 -31.84 0.75
N GLN A 331 0.31 -31.04 0.08
CA GLN A 331 -0.74 -31.54 -0.82
C GLN A 331 -0.23 -32.01 -2.17
N THR A 332 0.75 -31.32 -2.76
CA THR A 332 1.23 -31.57 -4.14
C THR A 332 2.55 -32.33 -4.22
N GLY A 333 3.29 -32.37 -3.12
CA GLY A 333 4.64 -32.92 -3.09
C GLY A 333 5.73 -31.99 -3.64
N HIS A 334 5.35 -30.84 -4.21
CA HIS A 334 6.26 -29.86 -4.79
C HIS A 334 6.15 -28.53 -4.04
N ARG A 335 7.30 -27.88 -3.83
CA ARG A 335 7.39 -26.58 -3.17
C ARG A 335 7.49 -25.46 -4.23
N ASP A 336 6.46 -24.64 -4.34
CA ASP A 336 6.33 -23.57 -5.34
C ASP A 336 6.32 -22.17 -4.70
N ASP A 337 7.37 -21.85 -3.91
CA ASP A 337 7.47 -20.55 -3.21
C ASP A 337 7.29 -19.35 -4.16
N GLY A 338 7.97 -19.38 -5.31
CA GLY A 338 7.96 -18.29 -6.27
C GLY A 338 6.57 -18.04 -6.88
N THR A 339 5.85 -19.10 -7.20
CA THR A 339 4.51 -19.02 -7.80
C THR A 339 3.51 -18.43 -6.80
N VAL A 340 3.45 -18.96 -5.58
CA VAL A 340 2.54 -18.48 -4.51
C VAL A 340 2.81 -17.00 -4.21
N TYR A 341 4.08 -16.64 -4.09
CA TYR A 341 4.48 -15.27 -3.79
C TYR A 341 4.12 -14.29 -4.93
N ALA A 342 4.37 -14.68 -6.19
CA ALA A 342 4.05 -13.88 -7.36
C ALA A 342 2.55 -13.64 -7.50
N VAL A 343 1.75 -14.70 -7.32
CA VAL A 343 0.29 -14.64 -7.36
C VAL A 343 -0.27 -13.73 -6.27
N TYR A 344 0.18 -13.91 -5.05
CA TYR A 344 -0.24 -13.06 -3.93
C TYR A 344 0.15 -11.59 -4.15
N SER A 345 1.36 -11.32 -4.62
CA SER A 345 1.84 -9.97 -4.94
C SER A 345 1.02 -9.33 -6.06
N PHE A 346 0.67 -10.09 -7.10
CA PHE A 346 -0.22 -9.64 -8.17
C PHE A 346 -1.61 -9.29 -7.63
N ALA A 347 -2.19 -10.16 -6.81
CA ALA A 347 -3.51 -9.91 -6.20
C ALA A 347 -3.51 -8.64 -5.33
N ARG A 348 -2.44 -8.38 -4.58
CA ARG A 348 -2.27 -7.13 -3.84
C ARG A 348 -2.24 -5.90 -4.75
N LYS A 349 -1.55 -5.96 -5.89
CA LYS A 349 -1.53 -4.87 -6.88
C LYS A 349 -2.93 -4.61 -7.44
N VAL A 350 -3.66 -5.66 -7.78
CA VAL A 350 -5.07 -5.55 -8.21
C VAL A 350 -5.94 -4.93 -7.09
N GLY A 351 -5.79 -5.38 -5.86
CA GLY A 351 -6.48 -4.79 -4.70
C GLY A 351 -6.19 -3.31 -4.52
N GLN A 352 -4.93 -2.90 -4.67
CA GLN A 352 -4.53 -1.47 -4.62
C GLN A 352 -5.13 -0.66 -5.78
N ALA A 353 -5.20 -1.24 -6.98
CA ALA A 353 -5.82 -0.60 -8.13
C ALA A 353 -7.31 -0.32 -7.89
N LEU A 354 -8.04 -1.34 -7.46
CA LEU A 354 -9.47 -1.23 -7.13
C LEU A 354 -9.70 -0.21 -6.01
N ALA A 355 -8.88 -0.25 -4.97
CA ALA A 355 -9.01 0.66 -3.83
C ALA A 355 -8.79 2.12 -4.20
N GLY A 356 -7.80 2.41 -5.07
CA GLY A 356 -7.57 3.76 -5.58
C GLY A 356 -8.77 4.28 -6.37
N GLY A 357 -9.38 3.43 -7.21
CA GLY A 357 -10.60 3.75 -7.97
C GLY A 357 -11.81 3.98 -7.06
N ILE A 358 -12.06 3.06 -6.15
CA ILE A 358 -13.23 3.09 -5.24
C ILE A 358 -13.23 4.35 -4.38
N GLY A 359 -12.08 4.81 -3.88
CA GLY A 359 -12.00 6.03 -3.09
C GLY A 359 -12.48 7.26 -3.86
N GLY A 360 -12.07 7.41 -5.12
CA GLY A 360 -12.51 8.48 -5.99
C GLY A 360 -13.97 8.36 -6.41
N TRP A 361 -14.43 7.17 -6.75
CA TRP A 361 -15.84 6.92 -7.10
C TRP A 361 -16.79 7.11 -5.91
N ALA A 362 -16.37 6.76 -4.70
CA ALA A 362 -17.15 7.01 -3.50
C ALA A 362 -17.42 8.51 -3.32
N LEU A 363 -16.43 9.38 -3.54
CA LEU A 363 -16.62 10.84 -3.52
C LEU A 363 -17.63 11.30 -4.56
N GLN A 364 -17.60 10.74 -5.76
CA GLN A 364 -18.57 11.09 -6.81
C GLN A 364 -19.99 10.63 -6.45
N VAL A 365 -20.16 9.41 -5.93
CA VAL A 365 -21.47 8.86 -5.54
C VAL A 365 -22.13 9.67 -4.42
N ILE A 366 -21.35 10.14 -3.44
CA ILE A 366 -21.86 11.00 -2.36
C ILE A 366 -22.11 12.45 -2.81
N GLY A 367 -21.77 12.81 -4.06
CA GLY A 367 -21.95 14.15 -4.60
C GLY A 367 -20.94 15.18 -4.05
N TYR A 368 -19.72 14.74 -3.73
CA TYR A 368 -18.66 15.63 -3.24
C TYR A 368 -18.28 16.66 -4.30
N GLU A 369 -18.38 17.94 -3.96
CA GLU A 369 -18.10 19.06 -4.86
C GLU A 369 -16.77 19.73 -4.52
N PRO A 370 -15.70 19.48 -5.30
CA PRO A 370 -14.35 19.96 -4.97
C PRO A 370 -14.20 21.48 -4.88
N ALA A 371 -15.05 22.22 -5.61
CA ALA A 371 -15.01 23.68 -5.69
C ALA A 371 -15.88 24.39 -4.61
N ALA A 372 -16.71 23.63 -3.88
CA ALA A 372 -17.56 24.20 -2.85
C ALA A 372 -16.72 24.62 -1.62
N ALA A 373 -16.94 25.83 -1.14
CA ALA A 373 -16.29 26.31 0.08
C ALA A 373 -16.73 25.51 1.32
N ALA A 374 -17.98 25.05 1.36
CA ALA A 374 -18.52 24.15 2.38
C ALA A 374 -19.36 23.06 1.70
N GLN A 375 -19.27 21.85 2.19
CA GLN A 375 -20.07 20.72 1.70
C GLN A 375 -21.45 20.69 2.33
N THR A 376 -22.45 20.22 1.56
CA THR A 376 -23.81 20.07 2.08
C THR A 376 -23.88 19.03 3.19
N ASP A 377 -24.90 19.10 4.06
CA ASP A 377 -25.09 18.11 5.14
C ASP A 377 -25.30 16.68 4.62
N ALA A 378 -25.85 16.53 3.41
CA ALA A 378 -25.98 15.24 2.76
C ALA A 378 -24.61 14.65 2.41
N VAL A 379 -23.73 15.46 1.83
CA VAL A 379 -22.35 15.06 1.47
C VAL A 379 -21.53 14.79 2.73
N ARG A 380 -21.64 15.62 3.77
CA ARG A 380 -20.96 15.40 5.06
C ARG A 380 -21.38 14.08 5.71
N ARG A 381 -22.69 13.75 5.70
CA ARG A 381 -23.17 12.43 6.16
C ARG A 381 -22.65 11.29 5.28
N GLY A 382 -22.59 11.49 3.97
CA GLY A 382 -22.02 10.53 3.02
C GLY A 382 -20.54 10.25 3.28
N LEU A 383 -19.73 11.31 3.51
CA LEU A 383 -18.33 11.19 3.91
C LEU A 383 -18.16 10.36 5.19
N TYR A 384 -18.97 10.69 6.21
CA TYR A 384 -18.93 9.99 7.49
C TYR A 384 -19.29 8.51 7.36
N THR A 385 -20.36 8.19 6.61
CA THR A 385 -20.77 6.81 6.34
C THR A 385 -19.71 6.05 5.58
N THR A 386 -19.12 6.66 4.55
CA THR A 386 -18.07 6.03 3.74
C THR A 386 -16.79 5.82 4.53
N ALA A 387 -16.45 6.73 5.45
CA ALA A 387 -15.25 6.61 6.27
C ALA A 387 -15.39 5.60 7.42
N THR A 388 -16.62 5.21 7.80
CA THR A 388 -16.86 4.33 8.95
C THR A 388 -17.53 3.01 8.58
N LEU A 389 -18.73 3.04 8.00
CA LEU A 389 -19.51 1.85 7.71
C LEU A 389 -18.85 0.98 6.63
N VAL A 390 -18.37 1.57 5.55
CA VAL A 390 -17.79 0.78 4.43
C VAL A 390 -16.53 0.03 4.86
N PRO A 391 -15.56 0.64 5.58
CA PRO A 391 -14.44 -0.10 6.15
C PRO A 391 -14.86 -1.15 7.18
N ALA A 392 -15.88 -0.87 8.01
CA ALA A 392 -16.41 -1.85 8.96
C ALA A 392 -16.88 -3.13 8.25
N ILE A 393 -17.69 -2.96 7.19
CA ILE A 393 -18.14 -4.07 6.36
C ILE A 393 -16.94 -4.80 5.75
N GLY A 394 -15.96 -4.07 5.21
CA GLY A 394 -14.75 -4.65 4.64
C GLY A 394 -13.97 -5.50 5.65
N PHE A 395 -13.79 -5.03 6.88
CA PHE A 395 -13.13 -5.81 7.94
C PHE A 395 -13.91 -7.05 8.35
N PHE A 396 -15.25 -6.98 8.43
CA PHE A 396 -16.07 -8.15 8.65
C PHE A 396 -15.99 -9.16 7.50
N VAL A 397 -15.93 -8.69 6.25
CA VAL A 397 -15.72 -9.56 5.08
C VAL A 397 -14.34 -10.23 5.15
N VAL A 398 -13.29 -9.51 5.51
CA VAL A 398 -11.95 -10.10 5.73
C VAL A 398 -12.00 -11.18 6.80
N ALA A 399 -12.63 -10.89 7.95
CA ALA A 399 -12.80 -11.87 9.02
C ALA A 399 -13.58 -13.11 8.56
N ALA A 400 -14.65 -12.92 7.81
CA ALA A 400 -15.44 -14.02 7.25
C ALA A 400 -14.65 -14.87 6.24
N ILE A 401 -13.90 -14.25 5.34
CA ILE A 401 -13.04 -14.95 4.39
C ILE A 401 -11.97 -15.76 5.13
N LEU A 402 -11.30 -15.17 6.11
CA LEU A 402 -10.30 -15.87 6.93
C LEU A 402 -10.91 -17.02 7.72
N TRP A 403 -12.12 -16.87 8.22
CA TRP A 403 -12.78 -17.91 9.03
C TRP A 403 -13.30 -19.07 8.17
N PHE A 404 -14.02 -18.78 7.10
CA PHE A 404 -14.75 -19.77 6.31
C PHE A 404 -14.00 -20.30 5.09
N VAL A 405 -13.18 -19.47 4.45
CA VAL A 405 -12.48 -19.82 3.20
C VAL A 405 -11.04 -20.24 3.43
N TYR A 406 -10.33 -19.57 4.35
CA TYR A 406 -8.93 -19.87 4.65
C TYR A 406 -8.83 -21.08 5.60
N PRO A 407 -8.30 -22.23 5.15
CA PRO A 407 -8.42 -23.49 5.90
C PRO A 407 -7.31 -23.71 6.95
N LEU A 408 -6.23 -22.87 6.97
CA LEU A 408 -5.04 -23.12 7.76
C LEU A 408 -5.20 -22.59 9.18
N ASP A 409 -5.89 -23.36 10.03
CA ASP A 409 -5.93 -23.14 11.46
C ASP A 409 -4.62 -23.59 12.14
N LYS A 410 -4.46 -23.28 13.42
CA LYS A 410 -3.26 -23.61 14.18
C LYS A 410 -2.91 -25.09 14.11
N ARG A 411 -3.90 -25.97 14.23
CA ARG A 411 -3.71 -27.43 14.24
C ARG A 411 -3.22 -27.94 12.88
N ARG A 412 -3.79 -27.44 11.80
CA ARG A 412 -3.40 -27.84 10.45
C ARG A 412 -2.00 -27.34 10.10
N VAL A 413 -1.64 -26.11 10.51
CA VAL A 413 -0.28 -25.60 10.34
C VAL A 413 0.74 -26.46 11.11
N GLU A 414 0.47 -26.78 12.38
CA GLU A 414 1.34 -27.65 13.19
C GLU A 414 1.51 -29.03 12.54
N LYS A 415 0.42 -29.62 12.05
CA LYS A 415 0.46 -30.91 11.32
C LYS A 415 1.30 -30.83 10.05
N ASN A 416 1.10 -29.81 9.22
CA ASN A 416 1.88 -29.61 7.99
C ASN A 416 3.38 -29.49 8.31
N VAL A 417 3.76 -28.74 9.34
CA VAL A 417 5.16 -28.60 9.79
C VAL A 417 5.74 -29.93 10.24
N GLU A 418 4.98 -30.76 10.95
CA GLU A 418 5.43 -32.10 11.37
C GLU A 418 5.61 -33.05 10.19
N GLU A 419 4.71 -33.04 9.21
CA GLU A 419 4.80 -33.86 8.00
C GLU A 419 6.01 -33.46 7.14
N LEU A 420 6.25 -32.15 6.95
CA LEU A 420 7.40 -31.66 6.22
C LEU A 420 8.72 -31.97 6.94
N LYS A 421 8.78 -31.87 8.26
CA LYS A 421 9.95 -32.30 9.03
C LYS A 421 10.28 -33.77 8.82
N LYS A 422 9.29 -34.67 8.84
CA LYS A 422 9.49 -36.11 8.57
C LYS A 422 9.97 -36.37 7.15
N LYS A 423 9.50 -35.59 6.18
CA LYS A 423 9.88 -35.71 4.76
C LYS A 423 11.30 -35.22 4.48
N HIS A 424 11.75 -34.18 5.18
CA HIS A 424 13.06 -33.54 4.98
C HIS A 424 14.15 -34.06 5.93
N LEU A 425 13.83 -34.91 6.91
CA LEU A 425 14.84 -35.64 7.69
C LEU A 425 15.46 -36.70 6.78
N PRO A 426 16.79 -36.77 6.66
CA PRO A 426 17.45 -37.89 5.97
C PRO A 426 17.02 -39.20 6.65
N ALA A 427 16.67 -40.21 5.87
CA ALA A 427 16.48 -41.55 6.41
C ALA A 427 17.78 -41.93 7.11
N GLU A 428 17.72 -42.07 8.44
CA GLU A 428 18.82 -42.69 9.22
C GLU A 428 19.00 -44.09 8.68
N HIS A 429 20.09 -44.27 7.93
CA HIS A 429 20.64 -45.59 7.52
C HIS A 429 21.66 -46.04 8.55
#